data_d1564197d57d01d5d1fc95bbfafd412e
#
_entry.id   d1564197d57d01d5d1fc95bbfafd412e
#
_cell.length_a   1.000
_cell.length_b   1.000
_cell.length_c   1.000
_cell.angle_alpha   90.00
_cell.angle_beta   90.00
_cell.angle_gamma   90.00
#
_symmetry.space_group_name_H-M   'P 1'
#
loop_
_entity.id
_entity.type
_entity.pdbx_description
1 polymer ?
#
loop_
_entity_poly.entity_id
_entity_poly.type
_entity_poly.pdbx_seq_one_letter_code
_entity_poly.pdbx_strand_id
1 'polypeptide(L)'
;MKVSFGQGVPARVTWISFLAPEMRTSEGFYPVYLFYKKENKLILAYGISETSEAKSSWPEEILSSKTKINDYLDNPPRYGDSFVFKSYTPSVQGKDVKYVNDDNQPISGDMLNKDLTEIINYYKKAVSIEIKKEDSHIGQGLFYMEKQLEDFIIENWDKTEFGKKYDLIKEEGELISQQFKTDIGFIDILAKDKKTKNYVVIELKKNQTSDDTIGQLLRYMGWIKKNKKDDGVKGIIVAG
;
A
#
# COMPACT_ATOMS: atom_id res chain seq x y z
N MET A 1 -4.29 6.52 -5.30
CA MET A 1 -4.53 5.34 -6.12
C MET A 1 -3.55 5.33 -7.28
N LYS A 2 -2.95 4.16 -7.57
CA LYS A 2 -2.04 3.97 -8.70
C LYS A 2 -2.79 3.26 -9.83
N VAL A 3 -2.62 3.71 -11.07
CA VAL A 3 -3.15 3.04 -12.25
C VAL A 3 -2.00 2.26 -12.90
N SER A 4 -2.23 1.00 -13.25
CA SER A 4 -1.26 0.15 -13.93
C SER A 4 -1.92 -0.55 -15.12
N PHE A 5 -1.17 -0.70 -16.20
CA PHE A 5 -1.60 -1.37 -17.43
C PHE A 5 -0.42 -2.11 -18.07
N GLY A 6 -0.73 -3.07 -18.95
CA GLY A 6 0.29 -3.87 -19.61
C GLY A 6 1.26 -3.04 -20.45
N GLN A 7 2.56 -3.31 -20.34
CA GLN A 7 3.62 -2.63 -21.09
C GLN A 7 4.37 -3.63 -21.98
N GLY A 8 4.40 -3.37 -23.27
CA GLY A 8 5.41 -3.88 -24.22
C GLY A 8 5.20 -5.27 -24.83
N VAL A 9 4.48 -6.19 -24.20
CA VAL A 9 4.16 -7.51 -24.81
C VAL A 9 2.66 -7.63 -24.99
N PRO A 10 2.15 -8.10 -26.15
CA PRO A 10 0.71 -8.31 -26.34
C PRO A 10 0.16 -9.26 -25.25
N ALA A 11 -0.63 -8.73 -24.34
CA ALA A 11 -1.30 -9.54 -23.33
C ALA A 11 -2.45 -10.33 -23.96
N ARG A 12 -2.66 -11.58 -23.51
CA ARG A 12 -3.81 -12.40 -23.95
C ARG A 12 -5.14 -11.74 -23.60
N VAL A 13 -5.18 -11.07 -22.47
CA VAL A 13 -6.28 -10.18 -22.03
C VAL A 13 -5.67 -8.82 -21.75
N THR A 14 -6.16 -7.78 -22.42
CA THR A 14 -5.73 -6.40 -22.14
C THR A 14 -6.36 -5.94 -20.83
N TRP A 15 -5.59 -5.28 -19.96
CA TRP A 15 -6.04 -4.90 -18.64
C TRP A 15 -5.59 -3.50 -18.22
N ILE A 16 -6.42 -2.87 -17.41
CA ILE A 16 -6.11 -1.62 -16.67
C ILE A 16 -6.54 -1.83 -15.22
N SER A 17 -5.60 -1.83 -14.28
CA SER A 17 -5.86 -2.04 -12.86
C SER A 17 -5.72 -0.77 -12.04
N PHE A 18 -6.46 -0.70 -10.95
CA PHE A 18 -6.51 0.41 -10.00
C PHE A 18 -6.07 -0.09 -8.63
N LEU A 19 -4.87 0.31 -8.21
CA LEU A 19 -4.18 -0.25 -7.05
C LEU A 19 -4.10 0.76 -5.91
N ALA A 20 -4.23 0.28 -4.69
CA ALA A 20 -3.77 1.04 -3.51
C ALA A 20 -2.25 1.25 -3.61
N PRO A 21 -1.66 2.27 -2.96
CA PRO A 21 -0.25 2.62 -3.11
C PRO A 21 0.71 1.45 -2.89
N GLU A 22 0.43 0.58 -1.94
CA GLU A 22 1.24 -0.56 -1.53
C GLU A 22 0.96 -1.85 -2.31
N MET A 23 -0.14 -1.89 -3.08
CA MET A 23 -0.56 -3.07 -3.83
C MET A 23 0.16 -3.19 -5.16
N ARG A 24 0.36 -4.46 -5.58
CA ARG A 24 0.93 -4.84 -6.87
C ARG A 24 -0.05 -5.72 -7.64
N THR A 25 0.01 -5.68 -8.96
CA THR A 25 -0.82 -6.54 -9.83
C THR A 25 -0.45 -8.03 -9.74
N SER A 26 0.73 -8.35 -9.22
CA SER A 26 1.19 -9.71 -9.00
C SER A 26 0.67 -10.35 -7.71
N GLU A 27 0.07 -9.56 -6.81
CA GLU A 27 -0.33 -9.99 -5.48
C GLU A 27 -1.69 -9.37 -5.11
N GLY A 28 -2.54 -10.12 -4.40
CA GLY A 28 -3.77 -9.62 -3.81
C GLY A 28 -4.92 -9.39 -4.79
N PHE A 29 -5.70 -8.37 -4.50
CA PHE A 29 -6.95 -8.06 -5.18
C PHE A 29 -7.05 -6.56 -5.53
N TYR A 30 -7.78 -6.23 -6.61
CA TYR A 30 -7.88 -4.84 -7.10
C TYR A 30 -9.02 -4.70 -8.12
N PRO A 31 -9.60 -3.49 -8.29
CA PRO A 31 -10.46 -3.19 -9.44
C PRO A 31 -9.66 -3.26 -10.72
N VAL A 32 -10.22 -3.87 -11.76
CA VAL A 32 -9.56 -4.01 -13.06
C VAL A 32 -10.55 -3.97 -14.20
N TYR A 33 -10.23 -3.25 -15.27
CA TYR A 33 -10.84 -3.43 -16.57
C TYR A 33 -10.09 -4.53 -17.31
N LEU A 34 -10.82 -5.52 -17.83
CA LEU A 34 -10.33 -6.64 -18.64
C LEU A 34 -11.03 -6.63 -19.99
N PHE A 35 -10.25 -6.58 -21.09
CA PHE A 35 -10.82 -6.65 -22.42
C PHE A 35 -10.56 -8.01 -23.05
N TYR A 36 -11.63 -8.78 -23.22
CA TYR A 36 -11.66 -10.07 -23.89
C TYR A 36 -11.98 -9.86 -25.37
N LYS A 37 -10.93 -9.85 -26.19
CA LYS A 37 -11.02 -9.47 -27.60
C LYS A 37 -11.89 -10.44 -28.42
N LYS A 38 -11.82 -11.74 -28.13
CA LYS A 38 -12.57 -12.78 -28.86
C LYS A 38 -14.07 -12.63 -28.63
N GLU A 39 -14.46 -12.36 -27.41
CA GLU A 39 -15.84 -12.20 -26.94
C GLU A 39 -16.35 -10.76 -27.16
N ASN A 40 -15.47 -9.84 -27.56
CA ASN A 40 -15.73 -8.41 -27.64
C ASN A 40 -16.37 -7.84 -26.35
N LYS A 41 -15.82 -8.24 -25.19
CA LYS A 41 -16.33 -7.82 -23.89
C LYS A 41 -15.27 -7.04 -23.12
N LEU A 42 -15.67 -5.87 -22.59
CA LEU A 42 -14.94 -5.09 -21.60
C LEU A 42 -15.58 -5.35 -20.24
N ILE A 43 -14.88 -6.02 -19.36
CA ILE A 43 -15.37 -6.36 -18.02
C ILE A 43 -14.68 -5.49 -16.98
N LEU A 44 -15.45 -4.73 -16.19
CA LEU A 44 -14.98 -4.16 -14.94
C LEU A 44 -15.15 -5.23 -13.86
N ALA A 45 -14.07 -5.63 -13.24
CA ALA A 45 -14.04 -6.80 -12.37
C ALA A 45 -13.47 -6.52 -10.98
N TYR A 46 -13.93 -7.31 -10.02
CA TYR A 46 -13.24 -7.58 -8.76
C TYR A 46 -12.05 -8.49 -9.08
N GLY A 47 -10.92 -7.89 -9.45
CA GLY A 47 -9.73 -8.61 -9.90
C GLY A 47 -9.03 -9.34 -8.77
N ILE A 48 -8.57 -10.55 -9.06
CA ILE A 48 -7.72 -11.38 -8.18
C ILE A 48 -6.46 -11.72 -8.94
N SER A 49 -5.31 -11.57 -8.31
CA SER A 49 -4.02 -11.92 -8.92
C SER A 49 -3.94 -13.42 -9.20
N GLU A 50 -3.43 -13.76 -10.39
CA GLU A 50 -3.13 -15.15 -10.78
C GLU A 50 -1.64 -15.49 -10.66
N THR A 51 -0.80 -14.53 -10.25
CA THR A 51 0.66 -14.69 -10.30
C THR A 51 1.21 -15.29 -9.01
N SER A 52 0.60 -14.98 -7.88
CA SER A 52 0.96 -15.51 -6.56
C SER A 52 -0.31 -15.89 -5.82
N GLU A 53 -0.24 -16.88 -4.92
CA GLU A 53 -1.34 -17.10 -3.98
C GLU A 53 -1.65 -15.79 -3.27
N ALA A 54 -2.87 -15.31 -3.46
CA ALA A 54 -3.30 -14.06 -2.89
C ALA A 54 -3.31 -14.19 -1.36
N LYS A 55 -2.41 -13.49 -0.69
CA LYS A 55 -2.41 -13.38 0.79
C LYS A 55 -3.68 -12.72 1.30
N SER A 56 -4.40 -12.04 0.42
CA SER A 56 -5.60 -11.28 0.69
C SER A 56 -6.58 -11.33 -0.49
N SER A 57 -7.87 -11.29 -0.21
CA SER A 57 -8.92 -11.32 -1.22
C SER A 57 -10.00 -10.27 -0.92
N TRP A 58 -10.87 -10.05 -1.88
CA TRP A 58 -12.11 -9.30 -1.66
C TRP A 58 -12.93 -9.93 -0.53
N PRO A 59 -13.55 -9.13 0.36
CA PRO A 59 -14.44 -9.64 1.40
C PRO A 59 -15.53 -10.54 0.81
N GLU A 60 -15.79 -11.67 1.47
CA GLU A 60 -16.77 -12.68 1.02
C GLU A 60 -18.17 -12.08 0.86
N GLU A 61 -18.54 -11.12 1.71
CA GLU A 61 -19.79 -10.39 1.66
C GLU A 61 -19.97 -9.62 0.33
N ILE A 62 -18.89 -9.19 -0.30
CA ILE A 62 -18.90 -8.51 -1.60
C ILE A 62 -19.03 -9.53 -2.74
N LEU A 63 -18.41 -10.69 -2.61
CA LEU A 63 -18.31 -11.69 -3.66
C LEU A 63 -19.46 -12.70 -3.68
N SER A 64 -20.14 -12.94 -2.57
CA SER A 64 -21.14 -14.01 -2.38
C SER A 64 -22.29 -14.02 -3.42
N SER A 65 -22.60 -12.85 -3.99
CA SER A 65 -23.64 -12.69 -5.02
C SER A 65 -23.09 -12.40 -6.42
N LYS A 66 -21.77 -12.56 -6.63
CA LYS A 66 -21.11 -12.20 -7.89
C LYS A 66 -20.77 -13.42 -8.72
N THR A 67 -20.85 -13.27 -10.03
CA THR A 67 -20.50 -14.32 -11.00
C THR A 67 -19.00 -14.27 -11.28
N LYS A 68 -18.33 -15.42 -11.24
CA LYS A 68 -16.93 -15.53 -11.70
C LYS A 68 -16.86 -15.32 -13.22
N ILE A 69 -15.72 -14.83 -13.69
CA ILE A 69 -15.48 -14.65 -15.13
C ILE A 69 -15.51 -16.01 -15.84
N ASN A 70 -15.06 -17.10 -15.21
CA ASN A 70 -15.18 -18.47 -15.74
C ASN A 70 -16.62 -18.92 -15.97
N ASP A 71 -17.57 -18.42 -15.17
CA ASP A 71 -19.00 -18.76 -15.29
C ASP A 71 -19.72 -17.79 -16.25
N TYR A 72 -19.12 -16.63 -16.50
CA TYR A 72 -19.67 -15.58 -17.36
C TYR A 72 -19.22 -15.71 -18.81
N LEU A 73 -17.95 -16.09 -19.04
CA LEU A 73 -17.34 -16.32 -20.37
C LEU A 73 -17.00 -17.80 -20.53
N ASP A 74 -17.14 -18.29 -21.76
CA ASP A 74 -16.73 -19.65 -22.10
C ASP A 74 -15.19 -19.72 -22.21
N ASN A 75 -14.56 -20.40 -21.23
CA ASN A 75 -13.13 -20.70 -21.21
C ASN A 75 -12.21 -19.46 -21.39
N PRO A 76 -12.29 -18.45 -20.51
CA PRO A 76 -11.47 -17.25 -20.62
C PRO A 76 -9.98 -17.59 -20.48
N PRO A 77 -9.10 -16.98 -21.30
CA PRO A 77 -7.67 -17.33 -21.30
C PRO A 77 -6.91 -16.90 -20.05
N ARG A 78 -7.46 -15.98 -19.25
CA ARG A 78 -6.92 -15.46 -17.96
C ARG A 78 -8.00 -14.80 -17.14
N TYR A 79 -7.72 -14.62 -15.83
CA TYR A 79 -8.57 -13.93 -14.84
C TYR A 79 -9.92 -14.61 -14.59
N GLY A 80 -10.00 -15.90 -14.84
CA GLY A 80 -11.25 -16.67 -14.67
C GLY A 80 -11.79 -16.68 -13.24
N ASP A 81 -10.93 -16.62 -12.23
CA ASP A 81 -11.30 -16.59 -10.81
C ASP A 81 -11.69 -15.20 -10.30
N SER A 82 -11.48 -14.16 -11.10
CA SER A 82 -11.97 -12.80 -10.81
C SER A 82 -13.50 -12.75 -10.99
N PHE A 83 -14.16 -11.79 -10.34
CA PHE A 83 -15.62 -11.69 -10.36
C PHE A 83 -16.07 -10.48 -11.18
N VAL A 84 -17.16 -10.66 -11.94
CA VAL A 84 -17.74 -9.59 -12.75
C VAL A 84 -18.43 -8.56 -11.85
N PHE A 85 -18.04 -7.29 -12.00
CA PHE A 85 -18.79 -6.17 -11.44
C PHE A 85 -19.78 -5.61 -12.47
N LYS A 86 -19.27 -5.27 -13.66
CA LYS A 86 -20.06 -4.81 -14.82
C LYS A 86 -19.42 -5.34 -16.11
N SER A 87 -20.27 -5.54 -17.11
CA SER A 87 -19.86 -5.95 -18.46
C SER A 87 -20.37 -4.96 -19.49
N TYR A 88 -19.53 -4.69 -20.50
CA TYR A 88 -19.84 -3.78 -21.58
C TYR A 88 -19.39 -4.41 -22.91
N THR A 89 -20.19 -4.18 -23.96
CA THR A 89 -19.82 -4.54 -25.34
C THR A 89 -19.42 -3.27 -26.06
N PRO A 90 -18.14 -3.08 -26.42
CA PRO A 90 -17.69 -1.93 -27.19
C PRO A 90 -18.03 -2.07 -28.67
N SER A 91 -18.34 -0.95 -29.33
CA SER A 91 -18.49 -0.84 -30.77
C SER A 91 -17.78 0.41 -31.27
N VAL A 92 -16.98 0.27 -32.32
CA VAL A 92 -16.27 1.39 -32.95
C VAL A 92 -17.16 2.05 -33.98
N GLN A 93 -17.41 3.35 -33.84
CA GLN A 93 -18.17 4.16 -34.78
C GLN A 93 -17.31 5.37 -35.25
N GLY A 94 -16.64 5.24 -36.36
CA GLY A 94 -15.67 6.23 -36.85
C GLY A 94 -14.45 6.31 -35.93
N LYS A 95 -14.29 7.45 -35.24
CA LYS A 95 -13.21 7.66 -34.25
C LYS A 95 -13.66 7.43 -32.78
N ASP A 96 -14.94 7.18 -32.56
CA ASP A 96 -15.53 7.03 -31.24
C ASP A 96 -15.76 5.56 -30.91
N VAL A 97 -15.71 5.24 -29.61
CA VAL A 97 -16.09 3.95 -29.08
C VAL A 97 -17.36 4.13 -28.27
N LYS A 98 -18.40 3.41 -28.63
CA LYS A 98 -19.65 3.34 -27.89
C LYS A 98 -19.74 2.03 -27.15
N TYR A 99 -20.46 2.02 -26.04
CA TYR A 99 -20.64 0.86 -25.16
C TYR A 99 -22.12 0.57 -24.96
N VAL A 100 -22.46 -0.70 -24.89
CA VAL A 100 -23.77 -1.17 -24.40
C VAL A 100 -23.54 -2.16 -23.27
N ASN A 101 -24.52 -2.25 -22.33
CA ASN A 101 -24.52 -3.29 -21.31
C ASN A 101 -25.02 -4.64 -21.88
N ASP A 102 -25.16 -5.65 -21.03
CA ASP A 102 -25.65 -6.98 -21.43
C ASP A 102 -27.11 -6.98 -21.90
N ASP A 103 -27.90 -5.97 -21.51
CA ASP A 103 -29.28 -5.76 -21.97
C ASP A 103 -29.35 -4.91 -23.25
N ASN A 104 -28.22 -4.68 -23.95
CA ASN A 104 -28.08 -3.82 -25.12
C ASN A 104 -28.47 -2.34 -24.88
N GLN A 105 -28.46 -1.87 -23.64
CA GLN A 105 -28.73 -0.46 -23.34
C GLN A 105 -27.44 0.36 -23.49
N PRO A 106 -27.53 1.56 -24.12
CA PRO A 106 -26.36 2.43 -24.28
C PRO A 106 -25.76 2.86 -22.94
N ILE A 107 -24.44 2.80 -22.83
CA ILE A 107 -23.66 3.22 -21.67
C ILE A 107 -22.89 4.49 -22.02
N SER A 108 -23.17 5.58 -21.29
CA SER A 108 -22.42 6.84 -21.43
C SER A 108 -21.08 6.79 -20.70
N GLY A 109 -20.16 7.70 -21.05
CA GLY A 109 -18.92 7.88 -20.31
C GLY A 109 -19.13 8.18 -18.82
N ASP A 110 -20.17 8.92 -18.48
CA ASP A 110 -20.53 9.21 -17.07
C ASP A 110 -20.96 7.95 -16.32
N MET A 111 -21.66 7.03 -16.99
CA MET A 111 -22.03 5.74 -16.39
C MET A 111 -20.80 4.88 -16.16
N LEU A 112 -19.86 4.80 -17.12
CA LEU A 112 -18.59 4.10 -16.94
C LEU A 112 -17.79 4.66 -15.75
N ASN A 113 -17.74 5.99 -15.62
CA ASN A 113 -17.07 6.66 -14.51
C ASN A 113 -17.75 6.39 -13.16
N LYS A 114 -19.09 6.35 -13.16
CA LYS A 114 -19.87 6.01 -11.96
C LYS A 114 -19.59 4.58 -11.51
N ASP A 115 -19.63 3.61 -12.43
CA ASP A 115 -19.38 2.20 -12.13
C ASP A 115 -17.95 2.00 -11.62
N LEU A 116 -16.96 2.67 -12.26
CA LEU A 116 -15.57 2.66 -11.78
C LEU A 116 -15.44 3.26 -10.38
N THR A 117 -16.10 4.38 -10.13
CA THR A 117 -16.09 5.04 -8.81
C THR A 117 -16.68 4.13 -7.73
N GLU A 118 -17.76 3.43 -8.06
CA GLU A 118 -18.43 2.52 -7.16
C GLU A 118 -17.53 1.35 -6.74
N ILE A 119 -16.94 0.64 -7.70
CA ILE A 119 -16.02 -0.48 -7.37
C ILE A 119 -14.76 0.00 -6.64
N ILE A 120 -14.25 1.19 -6.97
CA ILE A 120 -13.14 1.81 -6.23
C ILE A 120 -13.52 2.08 -4.77
N ASN A 121 -14.75 2.51 -4.49
CA ASN A 121 -15.21 2.71 -3.13
C ASN A 121 -15.36 1.39 -2.36
N TYR A 122 -15.81 0.31 -3.01
CA TYR A 122 -15.77 -1.04 -2.42
C TYR A 122 -14.32 -1.47 -2.14
N TYR A 123 -13.40 -1.21 -3.07
CA TYR A 123 -12.00 -1.53 -2.91
C TYR A 123 -11.36 -0.81 -1.72
N LYS A 124 -11.59 0.50 -1.58
CA LYS A 124 -11.09 1.29 -0.45
C LYS A 124 -11.61 0.74 0.88
N LYS A 125 -12.89 0.34 0.95
CA LYS A 125 -13.47 -0.29 2.14
C LYS A 125 -12.81 -1.65 2.41
N ALA A 126 -12.67 -2.50 1.38
CA ALA A 126 -12.05 -3.81 1.49
C ALA A 126 -10.60 -3.72 1.99
N VAL A 127 -9.78 -2.85 1.39
CA VAL A 127 -8.41 -2.58 1.84
C VAL A 127 -8.40 -2.04 3.28
N SER A 128 -9.34 -1.15 3.65
CA SER A 128 -9.44 -0.64 5.03
C SER A 128 -9.88 -1.70 6.04
N ILE A 129 -10.71 -2.68 5.64
CA ILE A 129 -11.10 -3.82 6.48
C ILE A 129 -9.93 -4.80 6.62
N GLU A 130 -9.18 -4.98 5.57
CA GLU A 130 -7.98 -5.82 5.59
C GLU A 130 -6.89 -5.17 6.44
N ILE A 131 -6.62 -3.90 6.24
CA ILE A 131 -5.81 -3.10 7.16
C ILE A 131 -6.33 -3.27 8.60
N LYS A 132 -7.63 -3.25 8.88
CA LYS A 132 -8.21 -3.47 10.22
C LYS A 132 -8.18 -4.94 10.68
N LYS A 133 -8.24 -5.94 9.80
CA LYS A 133 -8.02 -7.35 10.14
C LYS A 133 -6.54 -7.65 10.35
N GLU A 134 -5.69 -7.02 9.57
CA GLU A 134 -4.27 -6.92 9.86
C GLU A 134 -4.05 -6.11 11.16
N ASP A 135 -4.94 -5.18 11.60
CA ASP A 135 -4.87 -4.49 12.89
C ASP A 135 -4.98 -5.41 14.11
N SER A 136 -5.49 -6.60 13.99
CA SER A 136 -5.21 -7.69 14.98
C SER A 136 -3.85 -8.39 14.73
N HIS A 137 -3.25 -8.28 13.54
CA HIS A 137 -1.85 -8.53 13.16
C HIS A 137 -1.11 -7.22 12.79
N ILE A 138 -1.68 -6.05 13.04
CA ILE A 138 -1.21 -4.69 12.67
C ILE A 138 0.08 -4.27 13.35
N GLY A 139 0.49 -4.95 14.39
CA GLY A 139 1.87 -4.78 14.84
C GLY A 139 2.90 -5.02 13.74
N GLN A 140 2.63 -5.91 12.77
CA GLN A 140 3.62 -6.29 11.74
C GLN A 140 3.60 -5.40 10.48
N GLY A 141 2.45 -4.97 9.99
CA GLY A 141 2.37 -4.19 8.74
C GLY A 141 2.77 -2.73 8.90
N LEU A 142 2.34 -2.05 9.98
CA LEU A 142 2.82 -0.71 10.35
C LEU A 142 4.31 -0.74 10.68
N PHE A 143 4.76 -1.77 11.40
CA PHE A 143 6.18 -2.01 11.68
C PHE A 143 7.00 -2.17 10.39
N TYR A 144 6.49 -2.89 9.38
CA TYR A 144 7.16 -3.06 8.09
C TYR A 144 7.29 -1.72 7.33
N MET A 145 6.28 -0.86 7.38
CA MET A 145 6.30 0.45 6.71
C MET A 145 7.13 1.49 7.47
N GLU A 146 7.09 1.48 8.78
CA GLU A 146 7.97 2.30 9.63
C GLU A 146 9.43 1.86 9.41
N LYS A 147 9.67 0.55 9.29
CA LYS A 147 11.00 0.01 8.96
C LYS A 147 11.49 0.44 7.56
N GLN A 148 10.64 0.44 6.54
CA GLN A 148 11.03 0.93 5.20
C GLN A 148 11.38 2.43 5.22
N LEU A 149 10.64 3.23 5.99
CA LEU A 149 10.93 4.65 6.18
C LEU A 149 12.25 4.83 6.93
N GLU A 150 12.49 4.02 7.95
CA GLU A 150 13.72 4.00 8.73
C GLU A 150 14.93 3.65 7.84
N ASP A 151 14.84 2.54 7.07
CA ASP A 151 15.89 2.11 6.14
C ASP A 151 16.19 3.22 5.11
N PHE A 152 15.16 3.82 4.53
CA PHE A 152 15.30 4.93 3.59
C PHE A 152 16.00 6.14 4.21
N ILE A 153 15.64 6.52 5.44
CA ILE A 153 16.26 7.65 6.16
C ILE A 153 17.73 7.35 6.44
N ILE A 154 18.05 6.15 6.90
CA ILE A 154 19.43 5.72 7.20
C ILE A 154 20.31 5.70 5.94
N GLU A 155 19.84 5.10 4.86
CA GLU A 155 20.55 5.01 3.58
C GLU A 155 20.81 6.39 2.95
N ASN A 156 19.90 7.33 3.17
CA ASN A 156 20.03 8.68 2.63
C ASN A 156 20.37 9.73 3.68
N TRP A 157 20.87 9.32 4.86
CA TRP A 157 21.10 10.19 6.02
C TRP A 157 21.73 11.52 5.68
N ASP A 158 22.87 11.50 4.98
CA ASP A 158 23.63 12.71 4.65
C ASP A 158 22.88 13.69 3.73
N LYS A 159 21.86 13.21 3.01
CA LYS A 159 20.99 14.02 2.15
C LYS A 159 19.80 14.59 2.90
N THR A 160 19.50 14.11 4.09
CA THR A 160 18.38 14.55 4.91
C THR A 160 18.71 15.79 5.75
N GLU A 161 17.70 16.48 6.25
CA GLU A 161 17.88 17.54 7.25
C GLU A 161 18.47 17.01 8.56
N PHE A 162 18.28 15.70 8.84
CA PHE A 162 18.88 15.05 10.01
C PHE A 162 20.40 14.96 9.86
N GLY A 163 20.90 14.50 8.73
CA GLY A 163 22.33 14.35 8.48
C GLY A 163 23.09 15.68 8.50
N LYS A 164 22.41 16.81 8.24
CA LYS A 164 23.02 18.13 8.42
C LYS A 164 23.27 18.50 9.88
N LYS A 165 22.42 18.02 10.79
CA LYS A 165 22.40 18.42 12.21
C LYS A 165 22.93 17.35 13.15
N TYR A 166 22.78 16.07 12.79
CA TYR A 166 23.07 14.94 13.66
C TYR A 166 24.01 13.95 12.97
N ASP A 167 24.79 13.24 13.78
CA ASP A 167 25.65 12.15 13.34
C ASP A 167 25.03 10.81 13.75
N LEU A 168 25.09 9.83 12.85
CA LEU A 168 24.80 8.45 13.21
C LEU A 168 25.91 7.89 14.08
N ILE A 169 25.54 7.03 15.03
CA ILE A 169 26.45 6.42 15.99
C ILE A 169 27.02 5.13 15.39
N LYS A 170 28.34 4.99 15.49
CA LYS A 170 29.06 3.78 15.10
C LYS A 170 29.89 3.30 16.28
N GLU A 171 29.93 2.00 16.52
CA GLU A 171 30.81 1.33 17.45
C GLU A 171 31.62 0.29 16.67
N GLU A 172 32.92 0.30 16.83
CA GLU A 172 33.89 -0.59 16.12
C GLU A 172 33.70 -0.62 14.59
N GLY A 173 33.19 0.49 14.01
CA GLY A 173 32.93 0.64 12.58
C GLY A 173 31.53 0.21 12.14
N GLU A 174 30.77 -0.47 12.99
CA GLU A 174 29.39 -0.88 12.73
C GLU A 174 28.39 0.21 13.10
N LEU A 175 27.33 0.36 12.30
CA LEU A 175 26.26 1.30 12.55
C LEU A 175 25.33 0.72 13.64
N ILE A 176 25.25 1.41 14.78
CA ILE A 176 24.39 1.02 15.89
C ILE A 176 23.21 1.97 16.11
N SER A 177 23.09 3.02 15.30
CA SER A 177 22.01 4.02 15.39
C SER A 177 20.63 3.48 15.13
N GLN A 178 20.52 2.52 14.20
CA GLN A 178 19.25 1.97 13.73
C GLN A 178 18.78 0.87 14.68
N GLN A 179 17.50 0.90 15.07
CA GLN A 179 16.91 -0.07 16.00
C GLN A 179 17.80 -0.27 17.25
N PHE A 180 18.18 0.87 17.84
CA PHE A 180 19.08 0.85 18.98
C PHE A 180 18.45 0.12 20.18
N LYS A 181 19.10 -0.99 20.57
CA LYS A 181 18.58 -1.87 21.62
C LYS A 181 18.75 -1.28 23.01
N THR A 182 17.67 -1.25 23.78
CA THR A 182 17.64 -0.94 25.21
C THR A 182 16.99 -2.09 25.99
N ASP A 183 17.05 -2.06 27.32
CA ASP A 183 16.33 -3.03 28.17
C ASP A 183 14.81 -2.77 28.25
N ILE A 184 14.35 -1.64 27.71
CA ILE A 184 12.91 -1.26 27.66
C ILE A 184 12.33 -1.27 26.24
N GLY A 185 13.09 -1.73 25.23
CA GLY A 185 12.69 -1.81 23.83
C GLY A 185 13.74 -1.27 22.86
N PHE A 186 13.31 -0.98 21.65
CA PHE A 186 14.18 -0.50 20.57
C PHE A 186 13.82 0.94 20.21
N ILE A 187 14.84 1.79 20.09
CA ILE A 187 14.73 3.15 19.57
C ILE A 187 14.89 3.07 18.06
N ASP A 188 13.96 3.63 17.29
CA ASP A 188 14.02 3.54 15.82
C ASP A 188 15.35 4.10 15.30
N ILE A 189 15.70 5.34 15.65
CA ILE A 189 17.00 5.91 15.32
C ILE A 189 17.56 6.66 16.53
N LEU A 190 18.77 6.29 16.96
CA LEU A 190 19.54 7.03 17.96
C LEU A 190 20.68 7.76 17.29
N ALA A 191 20.76 9.07 17.43
CA ALA A 191 21.78 9.91 16.83
C ALA A 191 22.48 10.81 17.85
N LYS A 192 23.51 11.54 17.43
CA LYS A 192 24.18 12.57 18.22
C LYS A 192 24.11 13.94 17.54
N ASP A 193 23.75 14.96 18.30
CA ASP A 193 23.79 16.34 17.83
C ASP A 193 25.24 16.77 17.54
N LYS A 194 25.50 17.25 16.33
CA LYS A 194 26.86 17.63 15.91
C LYS A 194 27.48 18.72 16.75
N LYS A 195 26.65 19.65 17.27
CA LYS A 195 27.10 20.80 18.05
C LYS A 195 27.25 20.49 19.53
N THR A 196 26.17 19.94 20.14
CA THR A 196 26.13 19.72 21.59
C THR A 196 26.68 18.36 22.01
N LYS A 197 26.81 17.42 21.06
CA LYS A 197 27.16 16.01 21.27
C LYS A 197 26.17 15.22 22.11
N ASN A 198 25.03 15.82 22.46
CA ASN A 198 23.94 15.14 23.16
C ASN A 198 23.25 14.11 22.25
N TYR A 199 22.67 13.11 22.87
CA TYR A 199 21.87 12.11 22.16
C TYR A 199 20.55 12.70 21.64
N VAL A 200 20.11 12.17 20.52
CA VAL A 200 18.83 12.51 19.89
C VAL A 200 18.10 11.20 19.61
N VAL A 201 16.96 11.04 20.28
CA VAL A 201 16.03 9.91 20.06
C VAL A 201 15.06 10.31 18.96
N ILE A 202 14.98 9.53 17.89
CA ILE A 202 14.08 9.78 16.77
C ILE A 202 13.13 8.57 16.67
N GLU A 203 11.83 8.84 16.80
CA GLU A 203 10.75 7.87 16.62
C GLU A 203 10.01 8.15 15.30
N LEU A 204 9.75 7.10 14.54
CA LEU A 204 9.08 7.17 13.25
C LEU A 204 7.64 6.67 13.38
N LYS A 205 6.69 7.41 12.81
CA LYS A 205 5.28 7.01 12.77
C LYS A 205 4.70 7.30 11.40
N LYS A 206 4.01 6.32 10.84
CA LYS A 206 3.35 6.48 9.54
C LYS A 206 2.13 7.39 9.58
N ASN A 207 1.44 7.45 10.70
CA ASN A 207 0.19 8.20 10.87
C ASN A 207 0.37 9.33 11.90
N GLN A 208 -0.71 10.07 12.16
CA GLN A 208 -0.70 11.11 13.19
C GLN A 208 -0.19 10.56 14.53
N THR A 209 0.62 11.38 15.20
CA THR A 209 1.14 11.08 16.54
C THR A 209 0.00 10.93 17.54
N SER A 210 0.11 9.92 18.41
CA SER A 210 -0.78 9.72 19.55
C SER A 210 -0.05 10.03 20.86
N ASP A 211 -0.80 10.15 21.95
CA ASP A 211 -0.24 10.28 23.30
C ASP A 211 0.69 9.11 23.65
N ASP A 212 0.41 7.91 23.12
CA ASP A 212 1.26 6.73 23.28
C ASP A 212 2.65 6.92 22.64
N THR A 213 2.72 7.56 21.46
CA THR A 213 4.00 7.85 20.79
C THR A 213 4.84 8.83 21.61
N ILE A 214 4.21 9.87 22.14
CA ILE A 214 4.88 10.84 23.03
C ILE A 214 5.38 10.13 24.30
N GLY A 215 4.54 9.28 24.87
CA GLY A 215 4.89 8.47 26.04
C GLY A 215 6.08 7.53 25.77
N GLN A 216 6.12 6.91 24.57
CA GLN A 216 7.23 6.06 24.13
C GLN A 216 8.53 6.86 24.01
N LEU A 217 8.49 7.98 23.29
CA LEU A 217 9.63 8.88 23.13
C LEU A 217 10.20 9.34 24.48
N LEU A 218 9.34 9.79 25.38
CA LEU A 218 9.75 10.23 26.71
C LEU A 218 10.38 9.11 27.55
N ARG A 219 9.89 7.87 27.46
CA ARG A 219 10.50 6.71 28.12
C ARG A 219 11.92 6.46 27.61
N TYR A 220 12.13 6.51 26.29
CA TYR A 220 13.47 6.33 25.71
C TYR A 220 14.41 7.48 26.06
N MET A 221 13.93 8.73 26.03
CA MET A 221 14.72 9.88 26.50
C MET A 221 15.13 9.71 27.97
N GLY A 222 14.20 9.28 28.83
CA GLY A 222 14.48 8.96 30.23
C GLY A 222 15.52 7.86 30.40
N TRP A 223 15.45 6.83 29.54
CA TRP A 223 16.43 5.75 29.53
C TRP A 223 17.83 6.24 29.13
N ILE A 224 17.94 7.05 28.07
CA ILE A 224 19.21 7.66 27.61
C ILE A 224 19.79 8.53 28.71
N LYS A 225 18.95 9.39 29.34
CA LYS A 225 19.37 10.26 30.42
C LYS A 225 20.00 9.47 31.59
N LYS A 226 19.37 8.37 31.98
CA LYS A 226 19.84 7.50 33.05
C LYS A 226 21.08 6.69 32.67
N ASN A 227 21.08 6.03 31.53
CA ASN A 227 22.07 5.00 31.16
C ASN A 227 23.25 5.56 30.40
N LYS A 228 23.06 6.63 29.61
CA LYS A 228 24.14 7.33 28.89
C LYS A 228 24.58 8.61 29.59
N LYS A 229 23.96 8.95 30.76
CA LYS A 229 24.26 10.14 31.58
C LYS A 229 24.23 11.45 30.76
N ASP A 230 23.22 11.56 29.87
CA ASP A 230 23.02 12.72 29.01
C ASP A 230 21.74 13.45 29.40
N ASP A 231 21.89 14.53 30.19
CA ASP A 231 20.78 15.37 30.59
C ASP A 231 20.22 16.25 29.47
N GLY A 232 20.99 16.43 28.40
CA GLY A 232 20.63 17.24 27.24
C GLY A 232 19.97 16.46 26.10
N VAL A 233 19.57 15.20 26.33
CA VAL A 233 18.93 14.36 25.31
C VAL A 233 17.70 15.04 24.72
N LYS A 234 17.57 14.96 23.41
CA LYS A 234 16.43 15.49 22.63
C LYS A 234 15.60 14.35 22.06
N GLY A 235 14.31 14.61 21.87
CA GLY A 235 13.38 13.71 21.19
C GLY A 235 12.82 14.35 19.91
N ILE A 236 12.65 13.55 18.87
CA ILE A 236 12.03 13.92 17.59
C ILE A 236 11.04 12.84 17.23
N ILE A 237 9.83 13.24 16.82
CA ILE A 237 8.86 12.36 16.19
C ILE A 237 8.77 12.76 14.73
N VAL A 238 8.90 11.79 13.83
CA VAL A 238 8.66 11.94 12.39
C VAL A 238 7.35 11.26 12.07
N ALA A 239 6.36 12.02 11.69
CA ALA A 239 5.04 11.52 11.30
C ALA A 239 4.71 11.96 9.88
N GLY A 240 4.04 11.08 9.10
CA GLY A 240 3.62 11.33 7.71
C GLY A 240 2.14 11.72 7.62
#